data_d4d12c029a9998b167c6c253d4f5c47b
#
_entry.id   d4d12c029a9998b167c6c253d4f5c47b
#
_cell.length_a   1.000
_cell.length_b   1.000
_cell.length_c   1.000
_cell.angle_alpha   90.00
_cell.angle_beta   90.00
_cell.angle_gamma   90.00
#
_symmetry.space_group_name_H-M   'P 1'
#
loop_
_entity.id
_entity.type
_entity.pdbx_description
1 polymer ?
#
loop_
_entity_poly.entity_id
_entity_poly.type
_entity_poly.pdbx_seq_one_letter_code
_entity_poly.pdbx_strand_id
1 'polypeptide(L)'
;MIDTQPFVGQHCETTTVGTLLGQLGIHLSEPMLFGLGEGLAYTIWKMKTMDFPFLGGRIKPDLITENIATNLGLLLTVKETTSQAKAWRMVKELLDAGHVVGLKLDCYYLEYFSQPTHFAGHYVAIRGYDDHQAFLVDTQQQGTTAVTSLESLALARNEKGPMSSRNRYFTLAIDPERPHPMTRETLAETVATVIRKNAAIYLNPPIKNLCYKGIEKTSLEILRWYDTSSNVQEEFATTAMLMECAGTGGALFRNMYRDFLQEAHQLTGAENINAAHNAFINIAHDWSQVIALFEQVGATGDRTHVEQASELLKSLAKQEQAAMQLLL
;
A
#
# COMPACT_ATOMS: atom_id res chain seq x y z
N MET A 1 10.20 25.91 -3.22
CA MET A 1 9.82 24.52 -3.65
C MET A 1 11.10 23.78 -3.97
N ILE A 2 11.27 22.56 -3.43
CA ILE A 2 12.43 21.70 -3.67
C ILE A 2 12.33 21.14 -5.08
N ASP A 3 13.41 21.21 -5.85
CA ASP A 3 13.50 20.65 -7.19
C ASP A 3 13.75 19.13 -7.07
N THR A 4 12.68 18.37 -7.15
CA THR A 4 12.69 16.91 -7.20
C THR A 4 11.63 16.43 -8.16
N GLN A 5 11.93 15.38 -8.92
CA GLN A 5 10.93 14.77 -9.78
C GLN A 5 9.90 14.03 -8.92
N PRO A 6 8.60 14.32 -9.08
CA PRO A 6 7.54 13.57 -8.43
C PRO A 6 7.58 12.10 -8.86
N PHE A 7 7.49 11.19 -7.92
CA PHE A 7 7.33 9.78 -8.23
C PHE A 7 5.90 9.52 -8.73
N VAL A 8 5.76 8.87 -9.86
CA VAL A 8 4.46 8.51 -10.43
C VAL A 8 4.10 7.10 -9.98
N GLY A 9 3.27 7.01 -8.95
CA GLY A 9 2.85 5.74 -8.37
C GLY A 9 1.34 5.68 -8.13
N GLN A 10 0.83 4.50 -7.87
CA GLN A 10 -0.58 4.24 -7.60
C GLN A 10 -0.88 4.11 -6.11
N HIS A 11 0.06 3.56 -5.33
CA HIS A 11 -0.07 3.38 -3.89
C HIS A 11 0.59 4.55 -3.13
N CYS A 12 -0.13 5.15 -2.21
CA CYS A 12 0.31 6.38 -1.53
C CYS A 12 1.64 6.23 -0.76
N GLU A 13 1.83 5.10 -0.05
CA GLU A 13 3.04 4.89 0.74
C GLU A 13 4.28 4.69 -0.16
N THR A 14 4.17 3.89 -1.23
CA THR A 14 5.27 3.71 -2.21
C THR A 14 5.54 4.95 -3.03
N THR A 15 4.51 5.73 -3.40
CA THR A 15 4.64 7.02 -4.07
C THR A 15 5.43 8.01 -3.22
N THR A 16 5.09 8.10 -1.94
CA THR A 16 5.79 8.97 -0.99
C THR A 16 7.25 8.54 -0.83
N VAL A 17 7.50 7.25 -0.56
CA VAL A 17 8.86 6.72 -0.41
C VAL A 17 9.67 6.88 -1.68
N GLY A 18 9.10 6.57 -2.86
CA GLY A 18 9.76 6.75 -4.15
C GLY A 18 10.19 8.20 -4.40
N THR A 19 9.37 9.17 -3.98
CA THR A 19 9.72 10.60 -4.07
C THR A 19 10.91 10.95 -3.17
N LEU A 20 10.93 10.45 -1.93
CA LEU A 20 12.05 10.67 -1.00
C LEU A 20 13.33 9.99 -1.50
N LEU A 21 13.24 8.78 -2.04
CA LEU A 21 14.36 8.05 -2.64
C LEU A 21 14.93 8.76 -3.86
N GLY A 22 14.04 9.32 -4.71
CA GLY A 22 14.46 10.13 -5.86
C GLY A 22 15.34 11.33 -5.47
N GLN A 23 15.08 11.98 -4.32
CA GLN A 23 15.92 13.02 -3.78
C GLN A 23 17.33 12.51 -3.38
N LEU A 24 17.43 11.24 -3.00
CA LEU A 24 18.71 10.58 -2.67
C LEU A 24 19.43 10.00 -3.91
N GLY A 25 18.88 10.20 -5.12
CA GLY A 25 19.39 9.63 -6.36
C GLY A 25 19.11 8.14 -6.52
N ILE A 26 18.17 7.59 -5.76
CA ILE A 26 17.75 6.18 -5.84
C ILE A 26 16.45 6.10 -6.65
N HIS A 27 16.53 5.46 -7.81
CA HIS A 27 15.39 5.34 -8.72
C HIS A 27 15.02 3.86 -8.91
N LEU A 28 13.88 3.49 -8.34
CA LEU A 28 13.30 2.15 -8.43
C LEU A 28 11.86 2.25 -8.93
N SER A 29 11.36 1.22 -9.57
CA SER A 29 9.94 1.14 -9.98
C SER A 29 9.03 0.99 -8.76
N GLU A 30 7.74 1.28 -8.92
CA GLU A 30 6.76 1.06 -7.85
C GLU A 30 6.62 -0.42 -7.47
N PRO A 31 6.55 -1.38 -8.43
CA PRO A 31 6.59 -2.80 -8.11
C PRO A 31 7.81 -3.20 -7.28
N MET A 32 9.00 -2.70 -7.63
CA MET A 32 10.22 -2.96 -6.87
C MET A 32 10.14 -2.39 -5.44
N LEU A 33 9.64 -1.18 -5.27
CA LEU A 33 9.42 -0.59 -3.94
C LEU A 33 8.40 -1.39 -3.11
N PHE A 34 7.30 -1.83 -3.72
CA PHE A 34 6.32 -2.66 -3.06
C PHE A 34 6.90 -4.00 -2.61
N GLY A 35 7.69 -4.63 -3.47
CA GLY A 35 8.39 -5.89 -3.16
C GLY A 35 9.42 -5.73 -2.05
N LEU A 36 10.32 -4.73 -2.16
CA LEU A 36 11.31 -4.41 -1.13
C LEU A 36 10.66 -4.02 0.21
N GLY A 37 9.45 -3.47 0.16
CA GLY A 37 8.62 -3.21 1.33
C GLY A 37 7.96 -4.46 1.93
N GLU A 38 8.19 -5.66 1.37
CA GLU A 38 7.48 -6.89 1.78
C GLU A 38 5.95 -6.70 1.74
N GLY A 39 5.50 -5.95 0.73
CA GLY A 39 4.17 -5.34 0.72
C GLY A 39 3.01 -6.33 0.61
N LEU A 40 3.21 -7.50 -0.05
CA LEU A 40 2.12 -8.45 -0.26
C LEU A 40 1.67 -9.09 1.04
N ALA A 41 0.38 -8.95 1.32
CA ALA A 41 -0.32 -9.65 2.39
C ALA A 41 -1.79 -9.85 1.99
N TYR A 42 -2.57 -10.39 2.89
CA TYR A 42 -4.02 -10.35 2.85
C TYR A 42 -4.56 -10.23 4.26
N THR A 43 -5.66 -9.51 4.43
CA THR A 43 -6.38 -9.45 5.69
C THR A 43 -7.88 -9.36 5.47
N ILE A 44 -8.63 -10.09 6.29
CA ILE A 44 -10.06 -9.85 6.51
C ILE A 44 -10.26 -9.39 7.94
N TRP A 45 -10.91 -8.25 8.12
CA TRP A 45 -11.11 -7.66 9.43
C TRP A 45 -12.52 -7.12 9.59
N LYS A 46 -13.20 -7.48 10.67
CA LYS A 46 -14.50 -6.91 11.05
C LYS A 46 -14.51 -6.59 12.53
N MET A 47 -14.84 -5.35 12.85
CA MET A 47 -15.11 -4.89 14.21
C MET A 47 -16.60 -4.61 14.38
N LYS A 48 -17.06 -4.52 15.63
CA LYS A 48 -18.48 -4.20 15.93
C LYS A 48 -18.92 -2.82 15.41
N THR A 49 -17.97 -1.92 15.20
CA THR A 49 -18.17 -0.55 14.70
C THR A 49 -18.10 -0.45 13.18
N MET A 50 -17.91 -1.56 12.47
CA MET A 50 -17.84 -1.60 11.01
C MET A 50 -19.12 -2.25 10.47
N ASP A 51 -19.73 -1.63 9.49
CA ASP A 51 -20.95 -2.12 8.84
C ASP A 51 -20.67 -3.44 8.11
N PHE A 52 -19.54 -3.54 7.40
CA PHE A 52 -19.11 -4.71 6.65
C PHE A 52 -17.61 -5.01 6.85
N PRO A 53 -17.13 -6.21 6.46
CA PRO A 53 -15.73 -6.56 6.60
C PRO A 53 -14.80 -5.72 5.71
N PHE A 54 -13.66 -5.31 6.25
CA PHE A 54 -12.55 -4.76 5.47
C PHE A 54 -11.72 -5.89 4.87
N LEU A 55 -11.45 -5.81 3.57
CA LEU A 55 -10.54 -6.69 2.84
C LEU A 55 -9.31 -5.88 2.40
N GLY A 56 -8.13 -6.27 2.87
CA GLY A 56 -6.88 -5.60 2.53
C GLY A 56 -5.88 -6.53 1.87
N GLY A 57 -5.14 -6.04 0.88
CA GLY A 57 -4.19 -6.82 0.08
C GLY A 57 -2.72 -6.59 0.40
N ARG A 58 -2.41 -5.76 1.39
CA ARG A 58 -1.05 -5.41 1.78
C ARG A 58 -0.81 -5.49 3.28
N ILE A 59 0.45 -5.44 3.66
CA ILE A 59 0.83 -5.30 5.08
C ILE A 59 0.29 -3.99 5.67
N LYS A 60 0.30 -3.89 7.00
CA LYS A 60 -0.22 -2.71 7.69
C LYS A 60 0.53 -1.42 7.29
N PRO A 61 -0.12 -0.26 7.38
CA PRO A 61 0.51 1.05 7.18
C PRO A 61 1.81 1.21 7.96
N ASP A 62 2.72 2.00 7.42
CA ASP A 62 4.07 2.30 7.92
C ASP A 62 5.12 1.19 7.66
N LEU A 63 4.72 -0.09 7.61
CA LEU A 63 5.69 -1.20 7.45
C LEU A 63 6.35 -1.25 6.07
N ILE A 64 5.68 -0.83 5.00
CA ILE A 64 6.31 -0.75 3.67
C ILE A 64 7.50 0.21 3.74
N THR A 65 7.31 1.39 4.31
CA THR A 65 8.38 2.39 4.49
C THR A 65 9.52 1.86 5.36
N GLU A 66 9.18 1.24 6.49
CA GLU A 66 10.16 0.68 7.44
C GLU A 66 10.99 -0.44 6.80
N ASN A 67 10.33 -1.34 6.07
CA ASN A 67 10.99 -2.45 5.38
C ASN A 67 11.89 -1.96 4.23
N ILE A 68 11.42 -1.02 3.40
CA ILE A 68 12.24 -0.43 2.34
C ILE A 68 13.52 0.19 2.93
N ALA A 69 13.38 1.00 3.98
CA ALA A 69 14.53 1.62 4.62
C ALA A 69 15.50 0.58 5.16
N THR A 70 15.00 -0.45 5.84
CA THR A 70 15.81 -1.55 6.38
C THR A 70 16.52 -2.34 5.28
N ASN A 71 15.79 -2.74 4.25
CA ASN A 71 16.29 -3.61 3.19
C ASN A 71 17.26 -2.87 2.26
N LEU A 72 17.12 -1.56 2.10
CA LEU A 72 18.06 -0.73 1.37
C LEU A 72 19.19 -0.14 2.24
N GLY A 73 19.22 -0.41 3.55
CA GLY A 73 20.25 0.09 4.46
C GLY A 73 20.21 1.61 4.65
N LEU A 74 19.01 2.20 4.62
CA LEU A 74 18.82 3.64 4.79
C LEU A 74 18.48 3.99 6.23
N LEU A 75 18.80 5.23 6.62
CA LEU A 75 18.36 5.81 7.88
C LEU A 75 16.93 6.34 7.71
N LEU A 76 16.00 5.75 8.44
CA LEU A 76 14.62 6.22 8.55
C LEU A 76 14.46 6.99 9.85
N THR A 77 14.12 8.28 9.75
CA THR A 77 13.74 9.09 10.91
C THR A 77 12.23 9.29 10.91
N VAL A 78 11.56 8.82 11.97
CA VAL A 78 10.11 9.00 12.17
C VAL A 78 9.88 9.85 13.40
N LYS A 79 8.99 10.84 13.31
CA LYS A 79 8.57 11.69 14.43
C LYS A 79 7.05 11.83 14.47
N GLU A 80 6.53 11.88 15.69
CA GLU A 80 5.11 12.11 15.98
C GLU A 80 4.98 13.19 17.07
N THR A 81 3.87 13.91 17.06
CA THR A 81 3.56 14.89 18.09
C THR A 81 2.07 15.20 18.11
N THR A 82 1.53 15.50 19.29
CA THR A 82 0.15 15.97 19.45
C THR A 82 0.00 17.50 19.24
N SER A 83 1.10 18.23 19.16
CA SER A 83 1.11 19.68 18.97
C SER A 83 1.18 20.03 17.49
N GLN A 84 0.13 20.61 16.93
CA GLN A 84 0.07 21.08 15.54
C GLN A 84 1.17 22.10 15.22
N ALA A 85 1.38 23.08 16.11
CA ALA A 85 2.41 24.10 15.93
C ALA A 85 3.82 23.50 15.89
N LYS A 86 4.13 22.53 16.78
CA LYS A 86 5.39 21.79 16.76
C LYS A 86 5.50 20.96 15.49
N ALA A 87 4.43 20.28 15.09
CA ALA A 87 4.37 19.45 13.90
C ALA A 87 4.72 20.24 12.63
N TRP A 88 4.16 21.44 12.47
CA TRP A 88 4.44 22.30 11.33
C TRP A 88 5.88 22.83 11.39
N ARG A 89 6.31 23.36 12.53
CA ARG A 89 7.67 23.89 12.67
C ARG A 89 8.73 22.86 12.28
N MET A 90 8.61 21.62 12.75
CA MET A 90 9.60 20.57 12.44
C MET A 90 9.64 20.21 10.95
N VAL A 91 8.49 20.16 10.27
CA VAL A 91 8.44 19.92 8.83
C VAL A 91 8.99 21.11 8.05
N LYS A 92 8.63 22.34 8.48
CA LYS A 92 9.12 23.57 7.89
C LYS A 92 10.66 23.66 7.96
N GLU A 93 11.25 23.37 9.11
CA GLU A 93 12.72 23.36 9.30
C GLU A 93 13.41 22.39 8.32
N LEU A 94 12.82 21.22 8.07
CA LEU A 94 13.35 20.25 7.10
C LEU A 94 13.21 20.74 5.66
N LEU A 95 12.07 21.32 5.29
CA LEU A 95 11.85 21.89 3.96
C LEU A 95 12.78 23.07 3.68
N ASP A 96 13.00 23.95 4.68
CA ASP A 96 13.91 25.10 4.60
C ASP A 96 15.38 24.62 4.46
N ALA A 97 15.70 23.44 5.00
CA ALA A 97 17.00 22.77 4.82
C ALA A 97 17.11 21.99 3.50
N GLY A 98 16.07 22.01 2.65
CA GLY A 98 16.07 21.36 1.34
C GLY A 98 15.68 19.88 1.33
N HIS A 99 15.05 19.37 2.40
CA HIS A 99 14.62 17.98 2.47
C HIS A 99 13.13 17.80 2.14
N VAL A 100 12.83 16.89 1.22
CA VAL A 100 11.46 16.39 1.01
C VAL A 100 11.05 15.54 2.20
N VAL A 101 9.81 15.68 2.66
CA VAL A 101 9.33 15.04 3.88
C VAL A 101 8.09 14.19 3.58
N GLY A 102 8.09 12.94 4.03
CA GLY A 102 6.90 12.09 4.01
C GLY A 102 5.95 12.44 5.15
N LEU A 103 4.69 12.61 4.84
CA LEU A 103 3.62 12.89 5.79
C LEU A 103 2.60 11.77 5.78
N LYS A 104 2.12 11.39 6.97
CA LYS A 104 0.90 10.57 7.14
C LYS A 104 -0.24 11.48 7.56
N LEU A 105 -1.40 11.32 6.94
CA LEU A 105 -2.53 12.24 7.11
C LEU A 105 -3.86 11.59 6.74
N ASP A 106 -4.97 12.28 7.07
CA ASP A 106 -6.31 11.90 6.67
C ASP A 106 -6.70 12.63 5.38
N CYS A 107 -6.98 11.88 4.33
CA CYS A 107 -7.31 12.44 3.03
C CYS A 107 -8.66 13.20 3.01
N TYR A 108 -9.53 13.02 4.01
CA TYR A 108 -10.81 13.74 4.13
C TYR A 108 -10.65 15.26 4.05
N TYR A 109 -9.59 15.80 4.64
CA TYR A 109 -9.35 17.24 4.71
C TYR A 109 -8.60 17.78 3.50
N LEU A 110 -8.14 16.94 2.57
CA LEU A 110 -7.37 17.38 1.41
C LEU A 110 -8.29 17.90 0.31
N GLU A 111 -8.18 19.18 -0.02
CA GLU A 111 -9.08 19.93 -0.90
C GLU A 111 -9.12 19.42 -2.35
N TYR A 112 -8.10 18.66 -2.77
CA TYR A 112 -8.01 18.09 -4.12
C TYR A 112 -8.67 16.70 -4.25
N PHE A 113 -9.17 16.11 -3.15
CA PHE A 113 -9.95 14.88 -3.23
C PHE A 113 -11.38 15.18 -3.63
N SER A 114 -11.83 14.59 -4.73
CA SER A 114 -13.19 14.78 -5.25
C SER A 114 -14.27 14.16 -4.35
N GLN A 115 -13.94 13.12 -3.61
CA GLN A 115 -14.83 12.41 -2.68
C GLN A 115 -14.16 12.33 -1.31
N PRO A 116 -14.45 13.26 -0.39
CA PRO A 116 -13.87 13.26 0.94
C PRO A 116 -14.27 12.00 1.72
N THR A 117 -13.28 11.20 2.10
CA THR A 117 -13.47 10.01 2.92
C THR A 117 -12.44 10.01 4.03
N HIS A 118 -12.85 9.72 5.26
CA HIS A 118 -11.93 9.61 6.38
C HIS A 118 -11.02 8.38 6.24
N PHE A 119 -9.77 8.64 5.91
CA PHE A 119 -8.72 7.64 5.87
C PHE A 119 -7.39 8.25 6.32
N ALA A 120 -7.11 8.19 7.63
CA ALA A 120 -5.89 8.74 8.23
C ALA A 120 -4.63 7.87 8.02
N GLY A 121 -4.73 6.86 7.17
CA GLY A 121 -3.62 6.01 6.70
C GLY A 121 -3.05 6.44 5.36
N HIS A 122 -3.36 7.64 4.86
CA HIS A 122 -2.86 8.16 3.60
C HIS A 122 -1.48 8.79 3.76
N TYR A 123 -0.66 8.73 2.70
CA TYR A 123 0.69 9.25 2.67
C TYR A 123 0.88 10.19 1.50
N VAL A 124 1.60 11.28 1.74
CA VAL A 124 2.03 12.23 0.70
C VAL A 124 3.47 12.70 0.97
N ALA A 125 4.21 13.08 -0.06
CA ALA A 125 5.47 13.78 0.10
C ALA A 125 5.25 15.29 -0.02
N ILE A 126 5.68 16.08 0.99
CA ILE A 126 5.70 17.53 0.87
C ILE A 126 7.08 17.97 0.38
N ARG A 127 7.10 18.79 -0.68
CA ARG A 127 8.32 19.31 -1.33
C ARG A 127 8.46 20.82 -1.26
N GLY A 128 7.58 21.49 -0.55
CA GLY A 128 7.64 22.94 -0.37
C GLY A 128 6.34 23.52 0.12
N TYR A 129 6.37 24.79 0.40
CA TYR A 129 5.23 25.58 0.87
C TYR A 129 5.46 27.06 0.51
N ASP A 130 4.38 27.86 0.61
CA ASP A 130 4.42 29.32 0.67
C ASP A 130 3.65 29.82 1.90
N ASP A 131 3.25 31.08 1.92
CA ASP A 131 2.52 31.67 3.07
C ASP A 131 1.12 31.09 3.26
N HIS A 132 0.55 30.40 2.26
CA HIS A 132 -0.84 29.93 2.26
C HIS A 132 -0.98 28.44 1.94
N GLN A 133 -0.06 27.86 1.19
CA GLN A 133 -0.23 26.55 0.57
C GLN A 133 0.99 25.65 0.76
N ALA A 134 0.72 24.33 0.73
CA ALA A 134 1.71 23.26 0.66
C ALA A 134 1.71 22.61 -0.72
N PHE A 135 2.89 22.28 -1.24
CA PHE A 135 3.11 21.61 -2.52
C PHE A 135 3.45 20.16 -2.28
N LEU A 136 2.55 19.27 -2.71
CA LEU A 136 2.57 17.85 -2.40
C LEU A 136 2.89 17.00 -3.64
N VAL A 137 3.38 15.80 -3.39
CA VAL A 137 3.36 14.67 -4.34
C VAL A 137 2.43 13.63 -3.76
N ASP A 138 1.45 13.21 -4.54
CA ASP A 138 0.48 12.17 -4.21
C ASP A 138 0.41 11.15 -5.36
N THR A 139 -0.49 10.21 -5.30
CA THR A 139 -0.64 9.15 -6.31
C THR A 139 -1.04 9.71 -7.68
N GLN A 140 -0.82 8.91 -8.72
CA GLN A 140 -1.24 9.25 -10.07
C GLN A 140 -2.76 9.52 -10.14
N GLN A 141 -3.55 8.82 -9.35
CA GLN A 141 -5.00 9.02 -9.26
C GLN A 141 -5.36 10.43 -8.78
N GLN A 142 -4.49 11.06 -7.97
CA GLN A 142 -4.65 12.43 -7.48
C GLN A 142 -3.89 13.46 -8.34
N GLY A 143 -3.40 13.05 -9.53
CA GLY A 143 -2.70 13.92 -10.48
C GLY A 143 -1.19 14.03 -10.25
N THR A 144 -0.59 13.16 -9.45
CA THR A 144 0.85 13.09 -9.12
C THR A 144 1.35 14.28 -8.29
N THR A 145 0.96 15.49 -8.61
CA THR A 145 1.26 16.71 -7.83
C THR A 145 -0.03 17.39 -7.41
N ALA A 146 -0.08 17.83 -6.16
CA ALA A 146 -1.25 18.48 -5.59
C ALA A 146 -0.87 19.69 -4.76
N VAL A 147 -1.82 20.56 -4.57
CA VAL A 147 -1.71 21.75 -3.71
C VAL A 147 -2.86 21.74 -2.72
N THR A 148 -2.58 22.04 -1.46
CA THR A 148 -3.61 22.20 -0.42
C THR A 148 -3.26 23.37 0.47
N SER A 149 -4.25 23.99 1.12
CA SER A 149 -3.98 25.06 2.09
C SER A 149 -3.22 24.54 3.30
N LEU A 150 -2.43 25.41 3.95
CA LEU A 150 -1.73 25.04 5.20
C LEU A 150 -2.72 24.72 6.33
N GLU A 151 -3.92 25.31 6.31
CA GLU A 151 -5.00 25.00 7.25
C GLU A 151 -5.53 23.58 7.03
N SER A 152 -5.89 23.23 5.80
CA SER A 152 -6.32 21.89 5.41
C SER A 152 -5.27 20.83 5.75
N LEU A 153 -4.00 21.09 5.42
CA LEU A 153 -2.90 20.20 5.77
C LEU A 153 -2.77 19.99 7.29
N ALA A 154 -2.94 21.05 8.09
CA ALA A 154 -2.88 20.94 9.54
C ALA A 154 -4.02 20.09 10.12
N LEU A 155 -5.24 20.22 9.58
CA LEU A 155 -6.38 19.36 9.94
C LEU A 155 -6.11 17.90 9.55
N ALA A 156 -5.72 17.66 8.31
CA ALA A 156 -5.44 16.32 7.79
C ALA A 156 -4.38 15.58 8.63
N ARG A 157 -3.32 16.24 9.04
CA ARG A 157 -2.25 15.67 9.87
C ARG A 157 -2.63 15.42 11.32
N ASN A 158 -3.62 16.16 11.86
CA ASN A 158 -4.00 16.12 13.27
C ASN A 158 -5.25 15.28 13.56
N GLU A 159 -5.80 14.59 12.57
CA GLU A 159 -6.97 13.73 12.76
C GLU A 159 -6.75 12.72 13.88
N LYS A 160 -7.77 12.53 14.74
CA LYS A 160 -7.69 11.72 15.97
C LYS A 160 -8.47 10.41 15.90
N GLY A 161 -8.98 10.05 14.74
CA GLY A 161 -9.74 8.82 14.52
C GLY A 161 -8.91 7.54 14.77
N PRO A 162 -9.51 6.36 14.58
CA PRO A 162 -8.89 5.07 14.88
C PRO A 162 -7.56 4.81 14.17
N MET A 163 -7.33 5.44 13.01
CA MET A 163 -6.09 5.35 12.23
C MET A 163 -5.24 6.62 12.34
N SER A 164 -5.42 7.41 13.41
CA SER A 164 -4.79 8.71 13.60
C SER A 164 -3.34 8.76 13.11
N SER A 165 -3.05 9.77 12.30
CA SER A 165 -1.70 10.07 11.80
C SER A 165 -0.78 10.67 12.88
N ARG A 166 -1.33 11.21 13.98
CA ARG A 166 -0.58 11.84 15.09
C ARG A 166 0.44 12.88 14.64
N ASN A 167 0.14 13.60 13.57
CA ASN A 167 1.08 14.51 12.91
C ASN A 167 2.41 13.82 12.51
N ARG A 168 2.37 12.50 12.21
CA ARG A 168 3.53 11.71 11.82
C ARG A 168 4.16 12.28 10.56
N TYR A 169 5.49 12.41 10.59
CA TYR A 169 6.30 12.64 9.42
C TYR A 169 7.53 11.76 9.45
N PHE A 170 8.13 11.55 8.29
CA PHE A 170 9.36 10.79 8.17
C PHE A 170 10.28 11.33 7.08
N THR A 171 11.57 11.05 7.24
CA THR A 171 12.61 11.34 6.25
C THR A 171 13.47 10.11 6.04
N LEU A 172 14.06 10.00 4.87
CA LEU A 172 15.06 9.00 4.51
C LEU A 172 16.40 9.68 4.27
N ALA A 173 17.48 9.02 4.68
CA ALA A 173 18.84 9.47 4.41
C ALA A 173 19.75 8.27 4.14
N ILE A 174 20.84 8.50 3.40
CA ILE A 174 21.88 7.48 3.24
C ILE A 174 22.62 7.33 4.57
N ASP A 175 22.83 6.09 5.00
CA ASP A 175 23.60 5.79 6.20
C ASP A 175 25.12 5.94 5.88
N PRO A 176 25.81 6.92 6.47
CA PRO A 176 27.22 7.13 6.19
C PRO A 176 28.13 6.00 6.71
N GLU A 177 27.62 5.17 7.64
CA GLU A 177 28.37 4.04 8.19
C GLU A 177 28.17 2.76 7.39
N ARG A 178 27.24 2.74 6.44
CA ARG A 178 27.01 1.60 5.54
C ARG A 178 27.47 1.97 4.14
N PRO A 179 28.33 1.13 3.50
CA PRO A 179 28.71 1.36 2.12
C PRO A 179 27.45 1.31 1.25
N HIS A 180 27.10 2.44 0.67
CA HIS A 180 26.04 2.54 -0.30
C HIS A 180 26.70 2.77 -1.66
N PRO A 181 26.91 1.73 -2.46
CA PRO A 181 26.26 1.77 -3.74
C PRO A 181 25.31 0.60 -3.86
N MET A 182 24.06 0.87 -4.20
CA MET A 182 23.13 -0.15 -4.65
C MET A 182 23.59 -0.61 -6.03
N THR A 183 24.56 -1.53 -6.03
CA THR A 183 24.95 -2.19 -7.28
C THR A 183 23.86 -3.15 -7.71
N ARG A 184 23.89 -3.57 -8.97
CA ARG A 184 22.94 -4.57 -9.47
C ARG A 184 23.02 -5.87 -8.64
N GLU A 185 24.23 -6.27 -8.25
CA GLU A 185 24.50 -7.49 -7.49
C GLU A 185 23.91 -7.41 -6.07
N THR A 186 24.19 -6.33 -5.35
CA THR A 186 23.66 -6.14 -3.99
C THR A 186 22.15 -6.01 -3.98
N LEU A 187 21.55 -5.37 -4.98
CA LEU A 187 20.10 -5.30 -5.13
C LEU A 187 19.51 -6.70 -5.40
N ALA A 188 20.14 -7.51 -6.25
CA ALA A 188 19.70 -8.87 -6.54
C ALA A 188 19.69 -9.77 -5.29
N GLU A 189 20.74 -9.70 -4.47
CA GLU A 189 20.84 -10.42 -3.20
C GLU A 189 19.76 -9.97 -2.20
N THR A 190 19.55 -8.65 -2.10
CA THR A 190 18.52 -8.05 -1.25
C THR A 190 17.14 -8.53 -1.68
N VAL A 191 16.82 -8.43 -2.96
CA VAL A 191 15.53 -8.84 -3.54
C VAL A 191 15.27 -10.34 -3.29
N ALA A 192 16.26 -11.21 -3.53
CA ALA A 192 16.12 -12.63 -3.27
C ALA A 192 15.87 -12.94 -1.77
N THR A 193 16.51 -12.17 -0.89
CA THR A 193 16.31 -12.30 0.58
C THR A 193 14.93 -11.84 1.00
N VAL A 194 14.48 -10.70 0.50
CA VAL A 194 13.17 -10.12 0.79
C VAL A 194 12.03 -11.01 0.30
N ILE A 195 12.17 -11.57 -0.90
CA ILE A 195 11.19 -12.52 -1.46
C ILE A 195 11.01 -13.72 -0.53
N ARG A 196 12.10 -14.38 -0.13
CA ARG A 196 12.04 -15.53 0.79
C ARG A 196 11.41 -15.15 2.14
N LYS A 197 11.79 -13.99 2.69
CA LYS A 197 11.25 -13.49 3.95
C LYS A 197 9.73 -13.22 3.86
N ASN A 198 9.29 -12.53 2.81
CA ASN A 198 7.86 -12.26 2.59
C ASN A 198 7.08 -13.58 2.39
N ALA A 199 7.61 -14.52 1.61
CA ALA A 199 7.01 -15.84 1.42
C ALA A 199 6.88 -16.62 2.74
N ALA A 200 7.93 -16.63 3.55
CA ALA A 200 7.91 -17.30 4.86
C ALA A 200 6.85 -16.71 5.81
N ILE A 201 6.72 -15.38 5.87
CA ILE A 201 5.69 -14.69 6.66
C ILE A 201 4.29 -15.01 6.11
N TYR A 202 4.11 -14.97 4.79
CA TYR A 202 2.85 -15.23 4.12
C TYR A 202 2.34 -16.67 4.38
N LEU A 203 3.23 -17.63 4.36
CA LEU A 203 2.91 -19.06 4.58
C LEU A 203 2.69 -19.42 6.05
N ASN A 204 3.18 -18.59 6.98
CA ASN A 204 3.05 -18.82 8.42
C ASN A 204 2.31 -17.68 9.14
N PRO A 205 1.08 -17.33 8.72
CA PRO A 205 0.36 -16.22 9.32
C PRO A 205 0.03 -16.53 10.80
N PRO A 206 0.20 -15.55 11.71
CA PRO A 206 -0.01 -15.76 13.14
C PRO A 206 -1.48 -15.97 13.52
N ILE A 207 -2.41 -15.53 12.67
CA ILE A 207 -3.86 -15.69 12.85
C ILE A 207 -4.54 -16.06 11.53
N LYS A 208 -5.73 -16.67 11.64
CA LYS A 208 -6.52 -17.13 10.48
C LYS A 208 -7.13 -16.01 9.63
N ASN A 209 -6.96 -14.75 10.03
CA ASN A 209 -7.48 -13.60 9.27
C ASN A 209 -6.49 -13.09 8.23
N LEU A 210 -5.28 -13.66 8.18
CA LEU A 210 -4.18 -13.13 7.39
C LEU A 210 -3.75 -14.10 6.29
N CYS A 211 -3.19 -13.54 5.21
CA CYS A 211 -2.58 -14.24 4.09
C CYS A 211 -3.53 -15.29 3.47
N TYR A 212 -3.02 -16.40 2.96
CA TYR A 212 -3.86 -17.43 2.32
C TYR A 212 -4.98 -17.99 3.22
N LYS A 213 -4.74 -18.08 4.56
CA LYS A 213 -5.79 -18.48 5.52
C LYS A 213 -6.89 -17.43 5.65
N GLY A 214 -6.52 -16.15 5.51
CA GLY A 214 -7.49 -15.06 5.46
C GLY A 214 -8.36 -15.12 4.21
N ILE A 215 -7.77 -15.44 3.06
CA ILE A 215 -8.51 -15.62 1.80
C ILE A 215 -9.49 -16.80 1.92
N GLU A 216 -9.01 -17.94 2.44
CA GLU A 216 -9.87 -19.11 2.71
C GLU A 216 -11.03 -18.77 3.66
N LYS A 217 -10.73 -18.02 4.74
CA LYS A 217 -11.77 -17.53 5.66
C LYS A 217 -12.77 -16.63 4.94
N THR A 218 -12.30 -15.71 4.09
CA THR A 218 -13.15 -14.77 3.36
C THR A 218 -14.15 -15.52 2.46
N SER A 219 -13.74 -16.62 1.84
CA SER A 219 -14.65 -17.42 0.99
C SER A 219 -15.90 -17.89 1.72
N LEU A 220 -15.80 -18.13 3.02
CA LEU A 220 -16.95 -18.53 3.85
C LEU A 220 -17.68 -17.32 4.44
N GLU A 221 -16.93 -16.30 4.85
CA GLU A 221 -17.49 -15.12 5.51
C GLU A 221 -18.31 -14.24 4.56
N ILE A 222 -17.99 -14.18 3.24
CA ILE A 222 -18.76 -13.38 2.28
C ILE A 222 -20.19 -13.91 2.11
N LEU A 223 -20.43 -15.21 2.25
CA LEU A 223 -21.77 -15.80 2.21
C LEU A 223 -22.61 -15.32 3.41
N ARG A 224 -22.00 -15.36 4.61
CA ARG A 224 -22.66 -14.87 5.84
C ARG A 224 -22.86 -13.37 5.79
N TRP A 225 -21.87 -12.63 5.28
CA TRP A 225 -21.96 -11.20 5.09
C TRP A 225 -23.15 -10.85 4.20
N TYR A 226 -23.29 -11.51 3.06
CA TYR A 226 -24.44 -11.35 2.17
C TYR A 226 -25.76 -11.61 2.91
N ASP A 227 -25.87 -12.72 3.66
CA ASP A 227 -27.10 -13.11 4.36
C ASP A 227 -27.47 -12.16 5.52
N THR A 228 -26.52 -11.45 6.10
CA THR A 228 -26.71 -10.58 7.27
C THR A 228 -26.60 -9.08 6.97
N SER A 229 -26.20 -8.71 5.76
CA SER A 229 -26.10 -7.32 5.35
C SER A 229 -27.48 -6.66 5.26
N SER A 230 -27.53 -5.42 5.70
CA SER A 230 -28.72 -4.56 5.49
C SER A 230 -28.67 -3.79 4.17
N ASN A 231 -27.51 -3.71 3.52
CA ASN A 231 -27.29 -2.98 2.28
C ASN A 231 -26.27 -3.69 1.38
N VAL A 232 -26.61 -4.89 0.94
CA VAL A 232 -25.77 -5.79 0.16
C VAL A 232 -25.13 -5.09 -1.05
N GLN A 233 -25.95 -4.36 -1.82
CA GLN A 233 -25.49 -3.76 -3.07
C GLN A 233 -24.41 -2.68 -2.80
N GLU A 234 -24.64 -1.77 -1.88
CA GLU A 234 -23.67 -0.71 -1.55
C GLU A 234 -22.38 -1.27 -0.94
N GLU A 235 -22.51 -2.23 -0.01
CA GLU A 235 -21.37 -2.81 0.69
C GLU A 235 -20.44 -3.58 -0.27
N PHE A 236 -21.00 -4.38 -1.18
CA PHE A 236 -20.20 -5.11 -2.17
C PHE A 236 -19.63 -4.19 -3.26
N ALA A 237 -20.39 -3.20 -3.76
CA ALA A 237 -19.89 -2.21 -4.70
C ALA A 237 -18.73 -1.40 -4.11
N THR A 238 -18.89 -0.94 -2.85
CA THR A 238 -17.82 -0.22 -2.14
C THR A 238 -16.58 -1.09 -1.97
N THR A 239 -16.75 -2.35 -1.58
CA THR A 239 -15.62 -3.28 -1.42
C THR A 239 -14.91 -3.54 -2.75
N ALA A 240 -15.64 -3.76 -3.84
CA ALA A 240 -15.06 -3.92 -5.17
C ALA A 240 -14.23 -2.68 -5.58
N MET A 241 -14.80 -1.50 -5.42
CA MET A 241 -14.10 -0.23 -5.69
C MET A 241 -12.83 -0.09 -4.84
N LEU A 242 -12.88 -0.40 -3.55
CA LEU A 242 -11.70 -0.35 -2.67
C LEU A 242 -10.63 -1.36 -3.09
N MET A 243 -11.02 -2.56 -3.50
CA MET A 243 -10.09 -3.60 -3.96
C MET A 243 -9.40 -3.24 -5.27
N GLU A 244 -10.08 -2.55 -6.19
CA GLU A 244 -9.54 -2.19 -7.50
C GLU A 244 -8.83 -0.84 -7.50
N CYS A 245 -9.45 0.19 -6.90
CA CYS A 245 -9.06 1.59 -7.12
C CYS A 245 -8.40 2.28 -5.92
N ALA A 246 -8.45 1.72 -4.70
CA ALA A 246 -7.94 2.42 -3.51
C ALA A 246 -6.40 2.30 -3.38
N GLY A 247 -5.68 2.73 -4.40
CA GLY A 247 -4.21 2.69 -4.43
C GLY A 247 -3.62 1.30 -4.51
N THR A 248 -4.38 0.32 -5.02
CA THR A 248 -3.97 -1.09 -5.07
C THR A 248 -3.21 -1.47 -6.34
N GLY A 249 -3.30 -0.65 -7.38
CA GLY A 249 -2.82 -1.00 -8.72
C GLY A 249 -3.65 -2.10 -9.38
N GLY A 250 -4.89 -2.31 -8.92
CA GLY A 250 -5.79 -3.36 -9.35
C GLY A 250 -5.51 -4.72 -8.71
N ALA A 251 -6.49 -5.65 -8.83
CA ALA A 251 -6.37 -7.02 -8.33
C ALA A 251 -5.87 -7.09 -6.87
N LEU A 252 -6.28 -6.14 -6.04
CA LEU A 252 -5.93 -6.06 -4.62
C LEU A 252 -4.40 -6.20 -4.39
N PHE A 253 -3.57 -5.42 -5.10
CA PHE A 253 -2.09 -5.42 -5.11
C PHE A 253 -1.43 -6.60 -5.84
N ARG A 254 -2.18 -7.58 -6.39
CA ARG A 254 -1.56 -8.74 -7.04
C ARG A 254 -0.91 -8.39 -8.36
N ASN A 255 -1.42 -7.39 -9.09
CA ASN A 255 -0.74 -6.83 -10.25
C ASN A 255 0.64 -6.28 -9.88
N MET A 256 0.74 -5.49 -8.83
CA MET A 256 1.99 -4.90 -8.37
C MET A 256 3.01 -5.96 -7.93
N TYR A 257 2.55 -7.00 -7.24
CA TYR A 257 3.43 -8.10 -6.82
C TYR A 257 3.86 -9.00 -7.99
N ARG A 258 2.96 -9.26 -8.97
CA ARG A 258 3.30 -9.93 -10.23
C ARG A 258 4.42 -9.20 -10.95
N ASP A 259 4.28 -7.87 -11.11
CA ASP A 259 5.25 -7.04 -11.81
C ASP A 259 6.58 -6.96 -11.05
N PHE A 260 6.54 -6.93 -9.71
CA PHE A 260 7.73 -7.08 -8.87
C PHE A 260 8.46 -8.41 -9.13
N LEU A 261 7.75 -9.53 -9.18
CA LEU A 261 8.38 -10.84 -9.46
C LEU A 261 9.00 -10.90 -10.86
N GLN A 262 8.40 -10.23 -11.85
CA GLN A 262 8.96 -10.10 -13.18
C GLN A 262 10.30 -9.35 -13.15
N GLU A 263 10.35 -8.19 -12.51
CA GLU A 263 11.57 -7.41 -12.35
C GLU A 263 12.62 -8.16 -11.53
N ALA A 264 12.20 -8.85 -10.47
CA ALA A 264 13.07 -9.67 -9.64
C ALA A 264 13.72 -10.83 -10.44
N HIS A 265 12.95 -11.50 -11.30
CA HIS A 265 13.49 -12.51 -12.20
C HIS A 265 14.51 -11.93 -13.18
N GLN A 266 14.20 -10.78 -13.81
CA GLN A 266 15.14 -10.10 -14.71
C GLN A 266 16.43 -9.66 -14.02
N LEU A 267 16.35 -9.35 -12.73
CA LEU A 267 17.48 -8.93 -11.92
C LEU A 267 18.34 -10.12 -11.47
N THR A 268 17.71 -11.21 -11.01
CA THR A 268 18.38 -12.36 -10.36
C THR A 268 18.64 -13.54 -11.27
N GLY A 269 17.86 -13.71 -12.35
CA GLY A 269 17.87 -14.89 -13.20
C GLY A 269 17.31 -16.16 -12.53
N ALA A 270 16.64 -16.05 -11.37
CA ALA A 270 16.19 -17.20 -10.59
C ALA A 270 14.90 -17.81 -11.17
N GLU A 271 14.95 -19.08 -11.57
CA GLU A 271 13.82 -19.78 -12.20
C GLU A 271 12.61 -20.00 -11.27
N ASN A 272 12.83 -20.14 -9.98
CA ASN A 272 11.75 -20.25 -9.01
C ASN A 272 10.95 -18.93 -8.90
N ILE A 273 11.60 -17.78 -9.06
CA ILE A 273 10.93 -16.45 -9.11
C ILE A 273 10.12 -16.33 -10.39
N ASN A 274 10.65 -16.80 -11.53
CA ASN A 274 9.92 -16.85 -12.79
C ASN A 274 8.68 -17.75 -12.71
N ALA A 275 8.82 -18.93 -12.09
CA ALA A 275 7.69 -19.83 -11.87
C ALA A 275 6.58 -19.18 -11.01
N ALA A 276 6.98 -18.47 -9.95
CA ALA A 276 6.04 -17.72 -9.11
C ALA A 276 5.40 -16.54 -9.87
N HIS A 277 6.17 -15.78 -10.67
CA HIS A 277 5.63 -14.74 -11.54
C HIS A 277 4.53 -15.29 -12.45
N ASN A 278 4.79 -16.43 -13.14
CA ASN A 278 3.80 -17.06 -14.01
C ASN A 278 2.53 -17.50 -13.25
N ALA A 279 2.66 -17.96 -12.01
CA ALA A 279 1.51 -18.24 -11.16
C ALA A 279 0.74 -16.96 -10.80
N PHE A 280 1.44 -15.86 -10.49
CA PHE A 280 0.81 -14.59 -10.14
C PHE A 280 0.12 -13.89 -11.32
N ILE A 281 0.41 -14.22 -12.57
CA ILE A 281 -0.38 -13.78 -13.74
C ILE A 281 -1.84 -14.30 -13.59
N ASN A 282 -2.01 -15.58 -13.32
CA ASN A 282 -3.32 -16.18 -13.13
C ASN A 282 -3.99 -15.73 -11.84
N ILE A 283 -3.23 -15.64 -10.75
CA ILE A 283 -3.71 -15.14 -9.44
C ILE A 283 -4.27 -13.72 -9.56
N ALA A 284 -3.55 -12.81 -10.21
CA ALA A 284 -4.02 -11.44 -10.43
C ALA A 284 -5.29 -11.39 -11.30
N HIS A 285 -5.35 -12.21 -12.33
CA HIS A 285 -6.55 -12.35 -13.15
C HIS A 285 -7.76 -12.84 -12.34
N ASP A 286 -7.58 -13.89 -11.53
CA ASP A 286 -8.64 -14.43 -10.68
C ASP A 286 -9.10 -13.42 -9.62
N TRP A 287 -8.19 -12.60 -9.04
CA TRP A 287 -8.58 -11.50 -8.16
C TRP A 287 -9.43 -10.45 -8.87
N SER A 288 -9.08 -10.08 -10.11
CA SER A 288 -9.92 -9.17 -10.92
C SER A 288 -11.31 -9.78 -11.20
N GLN A 289 -11.41 -11.10 -11.35
CA GLN A 289 -12.71 -11.77 -11.46
C GLN A 289 -13.51 -11.72 -10.14
N VAL A 290 -12.88 -11.90 -8.97
CA VAL A 290 -13.55 -11.71 -7.68
C VAL A 290 -14.11 -10.30 -7.55
N ILE A 291 -13.33 -9.30 -7.93
CA ILE A 291 -13.74 -7.88 -7.91
C ILE A 291 -14.94 -7.66 -8.83
N ALA A 292 -14.89 -8.16 -10.05
CA ALA A 292 -15.99 -8.05 -11.00
C ALA A 292 -17.27 -8.75 -10.49
N LEU A 293 -17.15 -9.90 -9.83
CA LEU A 293 -18.28 -10.56 -9.18
C LEU A 293 -18.86 -9.71 -8.05
N PHE A 294 -18.05 -9.05 -7.25
CA PHE A 294 -18.52 -8.12 -6.21
C PHE A 294 -19.22 -6.91 -6.81
N GLU A 295 -18.72 -6.36 -7.93
CA GLU A 295 -19.40 -5.30 -8.70
C GLU A 295 -20.77 -5.76 -9.19
N GLN A 296 -20.89 -7.01 -9.68
CA GLN A 296 -22.15 -7.59 -10.12
C GLN A 296 -23.13 -7.75 -8.95
N VAL A 297 -22.65 -8.17 -7.76
CA VAL A 297 -23.47 -8.17 -6.55
C VAL A 297 -23.96 -6.76 -6.25
N GLY A 298 -23.08 -5.77 -6.32
CA GLY A 298 -23.42 -4.37 -6.13
C GLY A 298 -24.49 -3.86 -7.10
N ALA A 299 -24.40 -4.27 -8.36
CA ALA A 299 -25.36 -3.87 -9.39
C ALA A 299 -26.73 -4.59 -9.30
N THR A 300 -26.72 -5.86 -8.98
CA THR A 300 -27.92 -6.72 -9.11
C THR A 300 -28.50 -7.22 -7.79
N GLY A 301 -27.69 -7.33 -6.75
CA GLY A 301 -28.03 -8.01 -5.50
C GLY A 301 -28.13 -9.54 -5.65
N ASP A 302 -27.68 -10.12 -6.77
CA ASP A 302 -27.84 -11.55 -7.02
C ASP A 302 -26.80 -12.37 -6.21
N ARG A 303 -27.32 -13.28 -5.40
CA ARG A 303 -26.55 -14.21 -4.55
C ARG A 303 -25.61 -15.11 -5.35
N THR A 304 -26.00 -15.48 -6.58
CA THR A 304 -25.20 -16.38 -7.42
C THR A 304 -23.77 -15.85 -7.61
N HIS A 305 -23.60 -14.53 -7.73
CA HIS A 305 -22.27 -13.90 -7.86
C HIS A 305 -21.43 -14.03 -6.58
N VAL A 306 -22.05 -13.97 -5.40
CA VAL A 306 -21.33 -14.19 -4.13
C VAL A 306 -20.88 -15.66 -4.02
N GLU A 307 -21.72 -16.60 -4.43
CA GLU A 307 -21.39 -18.03 -4.45
C GLU A 307 -20.22 -18.33 -5.40
N GLN A 308 -20.23 -17.73 -6.59
CA GLN A 308 -19.12 -17.82 -7.54
C GLN A 308 -17.83 -17.21 -6.97
N ALA A 309 -17.91 -16.03 -6.35
CA ALA A 309 -16.77 -15.39 -5.69
C ALA A 309 -16.22 -16.25 -4.53
N SER A 310 -17.09 -16.89 -3.76
CA SER A 310 -16.70 -17.82 -2.69
C SER A 310 -15.85 -18.98 -3.23
N GLU A 311 -16.28 -19.64 -4.29
CA GLU A 311 -15.52 -20.75 -4.89
C GLU A 311 -14.18 -20.28 -5.48
N LEU A 312 -14.16 -19.12 -6.12
CA LEU A 312 -12.93 -18.55 -6.67
C LEU A 312 -11.94 -18.17 -5.56
N LEU A 313 -12.39 -17.60 -4.45
CA LEU A 313 -11.55 -17.29 -3.28
C LEU A 313 -10.98 -18.58 -2.64
N LYS A 314 -11.71 -19.69 -2.60
CA LYS A 314 -11.17 -20.99 -2.14
C LYS A 314 -10.03 -21.47 -3.03
N SER A 315 -10.18 -21.29 -4.35
CA SER A 315 -9.12 -21.60 -5.31
C SER A 315 -7.91 -20.69 -5.13
N LEU A 316 -8.12 -19.37 -5.04
CA LEU A 316 -7.09 -18.36 -4.84
C LEU A 316 -6.26 -18.61 -3.58
N ALA A 317 -6.88 -19.02 -2.47
CA ALA A 317 -6.13 -19.35 -1.24
C ALA A 317 -5.09 -20.45 -1.49
N LYS A 318 -5.44 -21.48 -2.25
CA LYS A 318 -4.53 -22.57 -2.61
C LYS A 318 -3.48 -22.14 -3.63
N GLN A 319 -3.88 -21.35 -4.63
CA GLN A 319 -2.98 -20.84 -5.66
C GLN A 319 -1.89 -19.93 -5.03
N GLU A 320 -2.28 -18.97 -4.17
CA GLU A 320 -1.32 -18.11 -3.50
C GLU A 320 -0.41 -18.88 -2.54
N GLN A 321 -0.95 -19.84 -1.79
CA GLN A 321 -0.13 -20.72 -0.96
C GLN A 321 0.92 -21.46 -1.79
N ALA A 322 0.53 -22.07 -2.91
CA ALA A 322 1.44 -22.81 -3.79
C ALA A 322 2.48 -21.88 -4.44
N ALA A 323 2.06 -20.71 -4.93
CA ALA A 323 2.97 -19.73 -5.53
C ALA A 323 4.02 -19.21 -4.53
N MET A 324 3.61 -18.95 -3.28
CA MET A 324 4.55 -18.53 -2.23
C MET A 324 5.49 -19.65 -1.79
N GLN A 325 5.11 -20.93 -1.89
CA GLN A 325 6.00 -22.06 -1.63
C GLN A 325 7.15 -22.16 -2.65
N LEU A 326 6.93 -21.73 -3.90
CA LEU A 326 7.99 -21.67 -4.91
C LEU A 326 9.11 -20.67 -4.52
N LEU A 327 8.81 -19.70 -3.67
CA LEU A 327 9.72 -18.60 -3.30
C LEU A 327 10.55 -18.87 -2.04
N LEU A 328 10.35 -20.02 -1.38
CA LEU A 328 11.19 -20.47 -0.27
C LEU A 328 12.47 -21.14 -0.80
#